data_bed623e1164c95967b757a894a5e6ac5
#
_entry.id   bed623e1164c95967b757a894a5e6ac5
#
_cell.length_a   1.000
_cell.length_b   1.000
_cell.length_c   1.000
_cell.angle_alpha   90.00
_cell.angle_beta   90.00
_cell.angle_gamma   90.00
#
_symmetry.space_group_name_H-M   'P 1'
#
loop_
_entity.id
_entity.type
_entity.pdbx_description
1 polymer ?
#
loop_
_entity_poly.entity_id
_entity_poly.type
_entity_poly.pdbx_seq_one_letter_code
_entity_poly.pdbx_strand_id
1 'polypeptide(L)'
;AYMTKEIIFYSLGLRYEVELGADKTVLLGATEKAQVHLPQQTVPIQLKIDGEDIFYQYGEETGLLKDGLTLGEVVFYLSEGETRIYDLLDLSEFQIASQKDALITVDEAIELLLQKSQNQWRLTRLKGTFYRNNRLEVEDQQLLRFGDELSIGGVTIKLYPDEVWIQG
;
A
#
# COMPACT_ATOMS: atom_id res chain seq x y z
N ALA A 1 -27.83 2.46 -2.40
CA ALA A 1 -26.54 1.93 -1.95
C ALA A 1 -25.43 2.90 -2.34
N TYR A 2 -24.60 3.24 -1.39
CA TYR A 2 -23.44 4.10 -1.68
C TYR A 2 -22.30 3.24 -2.15
N MET A 3 -21.77 3.57 -3.33
CA MET A 3 -20.55 2.95 -3.79
C MET A 3 -19.36 3.76 -3.26
N THR A 4 -18.51 3.13 -2.48
CA THR A 4 -17.27 3.75 -2.04
C THR A 4 -16.10 2.91 -2.53
N LYS A 5 -15.01 3.57 -2.87
CA LYS A 5 -13.77 2.89 -3.23
C LYS A 5 -12.65 3.41 -2.37
N GLU A 6 -11.80 2.49 -1.97
CA GLU A 6 -10.61 2.82 -1.21
C GLU A 6 -9.43 2.92 -2.15
N ILE A 7 -8.70 4.02 -2.02
CA ILE A 7 -7.52 4.29 -2.82
C ILE A 7 -6.32 4.36 -1.90
N ILE A 8 -5.28 3.64 -2.26
CA ILE A 8 -4.00 3.68 -1.58
C ILE A 8 -3.06 4.50 -2.45
N PHE A 9 -2.34 5.44 -1.86
CA PHE A 9 -1.31 6.13 -2.60
C PHE A 9 -0.08 6.39 -1.73
N TYR A 10 1.05 6.56 -2.39
CA TYR A 10 2.33 6.81 -1.74
C TYR A 10 2.88 8.13 -2.23
N SER A 11 3.43 8.91 -1.32
CA SER A 11 4.08 10.18 -1.63
C SER A 11 5.22 10.42 -0.65
N LEU A 12 6.44 10.59 -1.19
CA LEU A 12 7.63 10.99 -0.43
C LEU A 12 7.85 10.18 0.86
N GLY A 13 7.83 8.86 0.73
CA GLY A 13 8.11 7.96 1.84
C GLY A 13 6.97 7.75 2.81
N LEU A 14 5.75 8.20 2.49
CA LEU A 14 4.56 7.97 3.29
C LEU A 14 3.47 7.29 2.47
N ARG A 15 2.70 6.43 3.14
CA ARG A 15 1.54 5.76 2.58
C ARG A 15 0.27 6.40 3.11
N TYR A 16 -0.68 6.61 2.23
CA TYR A 16 -1.99 7.20 2.55
C TYR A 16 -3.10 6.28 2.08
N GLU A 17 -4.22 6.33 2.79
CA GLU A 17 -5.47 5.69 2.38
C GLU A 17 -6.57 6.74 2.33
N VAL A 18 -7.37 6.72 1.27
CA VAL A 18 -8.50 7.62 1.10
C VAL A 18 -9.70 6.84 0.63
N GLU A 19 -10.85 7.09 1.26
CA GLU A 19 -12.13 6.53 0.82
C GLU A 19 -12.84 7.56 -0.04
N LEU A 20 -13.21 7.15 -1.25
CA LEU A 20 -13.87 8.03 -2.23
C LEU A 20 -15.31 7.60 -2.39
N GLY A 21 -16.24 8.50 -2.03
CA GLY A 21 -17.69 8.29 -2.17
C GLY A 21 -18.24 8.83 -3.48
N ALA A 22 -19.45 8.37 -3.84
CA ALA A 22 -20.06 8.62 -5.15
C ALA A 22 -20.24 10.08 -5.52
N ASP A 23 -20.51 10.97 -4.58
CA ASP A 23 -20.77 12.37 -4.85
C ASP A 23 -19.68 13.30 -4.31
N LYS A 24 -18.51 12.73 -4.01
CA LYS A 24 -17.44 13.50 -3.40
C LYS A 24 -16.24 13.59 -4.32
N THR A 25 -15.64 14.76 -4.31
CA THR A 25 -14.38 15.01 -4.97
C THR A 25 -13.30 15.12 -3.90
N VAL A 26 -12.20 14.42 -4.08
CA VAL A 26 -11.05 14.49 -3.17
C VAL A 26 -9.92 15.24 -3.86
N LEU A 27 -9.38 16.23 -3.17
CA LEU A 27 -8.27 17.04 -3.66
C LEU A 27 -7.02 16.71 -2.85
N LEU A 28 -5.95 16.37 -3.55
CA LEU A 28 -4.63 16.08 -2.96
C LEU A 28 -3.66 17.17 -3.41
N GLY A 29 -2.96 17.78 -2.48
CA GLY A 29 -1.99 18.80 -2.88
C GLY A 29 -1.56 19.74 -1.78
N ALA A 30 -0.81 20.78 -2.17
CA ALA A 30 -0.25 21.77 -1.27
C ALA A 30 -1.23 22.87 -0.87
N THR A 31 -2.41 22.92 -1.51
CA THR A 31 -3.39 23.97 -1.23
C THR A 31 -4.11 23.76 0.09
N GLU A 32 -4.60 24.84 0.70
CA GLU A 32 -5.37 24.75 1.95
C GLU A 32 -6.71 24.03 1.77
N LYS A 33 -7.22 23.96 0.54
CA LYS A 33 -8.48 23.29 0.23
C LYS A 33 -8.36 21.77 0.09
N ALA A 34 -7.14 21.25 0.08
CA ALA A 34 -6.91 19.83 -0.11
C ALA A 34 -7.37 19.03 1.12
N GLN A 35 -8.14 17.97 0.89
CA GLN A 35 -8.50 17.03 1.93
C GLN A 35 -7.27 16.25 2.42
N VAL A 36 -6.34 15.97 1.52
CA VAL A 36 -5.04 15.41 1.88
C VAL A 36 -3.96 16.43 1.53
N HIS A 37 -3.30 16.93 2.55
CA HIS A 37 -2.27 17.95 2.37
C HIS A 37 -0.94 17.31 2.01
N LEU A 38 -0.47 17.59 0.80
CA LEU A 38 0.81 17.11 0.29
C LEU A 38 1.67 18.32 -0.08
N PRO A 39 2.55 18.80 0.84
CA PRO A 39 3.27 20.06 0.65
C PRO A 39 4.12 20.12 -0.62
N GLN A 40 4.63 18.96 -1.07
CA GLN A 40 5.49 18.88 -2.26
C GLN A 40 4.68 18.76 -3.57
N GLN A 41 3.38 18.56 -3.48
CA GLN A 41 2.52 18.40 -4.65
C GLN A 41 1.95 19.76 -5.06
N THR A 42 2.72 20.55 -5.80
CA THR A 42 2.36 21.92 -6.18
C THR A 42 1.21 21.96 -7.18
N VAL A 43 1.13 20.98 -8.08
CA VAL A 43 -0.02 20.83 -8.98
C VAL A 43 -0.99 19.88 -8.30
N PRO A 44 -2.19 20.34 -7.92
CA PRO A 44 -3.12 19.49 -7.19
C PRO A 44 -3.68 18.36 -8.05
N ILE A 45 -4.04 17.27 -7.38
CA ILE A 45 -4.66 16.11 -8.01
C ILE A 45 -6.08 16.02 -7.50
N GLN A 46 -7.04 16.05 -8.41
CA GLN A 46 -8.44 15.90 -8.08
C GLN A 46 -8.93 14.52 -8.49
N LEU A 47 -9.58 13.82 -7.56
CA LEU A 47 -10.12 12.49 -7.79
C LEU A 47 -11.64 12.52 -7.64
N LYS A 48 -12.32 11.86 -8.57
CA LYS A 48 -13.78 11.77 -8.57
C LYS A 48 -14.21 10.39 -9.03
N ILE A 49 -15.19 9.81 -8.33
CA ILE A 49 -15.75 8.52 -8.73
C ILE A 49 -16.97 8.76 -9.62
N ASP A 50 -17.08 7.98 -10.70
CA ASP A 50 -18.23 7.96 -11.59
C ASP A 50 -18.53 6.50 -11.94
N GLY A 51 -19.64 5.99 -11.41
CA GLY A 51 -19.94 4.57 -11.51
C GLY A 51 -18.91 3.72 -10.77
N GLU A 52 -18.27 2.83 -11.50
CA GLU A 52 -17.22 1.96 -10.95
C GLU A 52 -15.80 2.52 -11.18
N ASP A 53 -15.71 3.61 -11.92
CA ASP A 53 -14.43 4.17 -12.34
C ASP A 53 -14.07 5.39 -11.50
N ILE A 54 -12.76 5.59 -11.34
CA ILE A 54 -12.22 6.78 -10.69
C ILE A 54 -11.49 7.60 -11.74
N PHE A 55 -11.88 8.87 -11.85
CA PHE A 55 -11.26 9.80 -12.77
C PHE A 55 -10.38 10.79 -12.02
N TYR A 56 -9.28 11.18 -12.65
CA TYR A 56 -8.38 12.17 -12.10
C TYR A 56 -8.28 13.40 -12.97
N GLN A 57 -7.96 14.51 -12.34
CA GLN A 57 -7.52 15.70 -13.01
C GLN A 57 -6.22 16.18 -12.35
N TYR A 58 -5.18 16.29 -13.17
CA TYR A 58 -3.85 16.72 -12.75
C TYR A 58 -3.40 17.83 -13.69
N GLY A 59 -3.53 19.09 -13.23
CA GLY A 59 -3.35 20.24 -14.11
C GLY A 59 -4.36 20.19 -15.25
N GLU A 60 -3.87 20.16 -16.48
CA GLU A 60 -4.72 20.04 -17.68
C GLU A 60 -4.93 18.58 -18.10
N GLU A 61 -4.21 17.65 -17.49
CA GLU A 61 -4.35 16.24 -17.81
C GLU A 61 -5.53 15.62 -17.05
N THR A 62 -6.38 14.91 -17.78
CA THR A 62 -7.50 14.16 -17.20
C THR A 62 -7.46 12.73 -17.72
N GLY A 63 -7.96 11.81 -16.92
CA GLY A 63 -8.00 10.43 -17.33
C GLY A 63 -8.59 9.50 -16.29
N LEU A 64 -8.53 8.21 -16.59
CA LEU A 64 -8.98 7.14 -15.72
C LEU A 64 -7.85 6.73 -14.78
N LEU A 65 -8.14 6.70 -13.47
CA LEU A 65 -7.17 6.23 -12.49
C LEU A 65 -6.96 4.72 -12.64
N LYS A 66 -5.72 4.32 -12.80
CA LYS A 66 -5.32 2.92 -12.94
C LYS A 66 -4.32 2.54 -11.87
N ASP A 67 -4.30 1.26 -11.55
CA ASP A 67 -3.34 0.72 -10.59
C ASP A 67 -1.92 0.99 -11.05
N GLY A 68 -1.11 1.57 -10.18
CA GLY A 68 0.28 1.93 -10.48
C GLY A 68 0.48 3.26 -11.20
N LEU A 69 -0.56 4.04 -11.40
CA LEU A 69 -0.44 5.35 -12.06
C LEU A 69 0.34 6.32 -11.19
N THR A 70 1.28 7.03 -11.80
CA THR A 70 2.07 8.07 -11.13
C THR A 70 1.69 9.44 -11.67
N LEU A 71 1.34 10.36 -10.75
CA LEU A 71 1.06 11.76 -11.06
C LEU A 71 1.91 12.63 -10.15
N GLY A 72 2.91 13.30 -10.72
CA GLY A 72 3.86 14.07 -9.92
C GLY A 72 4.60 13.20 -8.91
N GLU A 73 4.48 13.54 -7.62
CA GLU A 73 5.12 12.81 -6.52
C GLU A 73 4.24 11.69 -5.94
N VAL A 74 3.12 11.37 -6.58
CA VAL A 74 2.12 10.44 -6.04
C VAL A 74 1.97 9.22 -6.93
N VAL A 75 2.02 8.03 -6.31
CA VAL A 75 1.76 6.76 -6.99
C VAL A 75 0.48 6.18 -6.40
N PHE A 76 -0.47 5.81 -7.26
CA PHE A 76 -1.78 5.31 -6.85
C PHE A 76 -1.92 3.80 -7.00
N TYR A 77 -2.62 3.20 -6.05
CA TYR A 77 -3.04 1.80 -6.11
C TYR A 77 -4.50 1.68 -5.71
N LEU A 78 -5.20 0.77 -6.38
CA LEU A 78 -6.61 0.50 -6.08
C LEU A 78 -6.71 -0.75 -5.23
N SER A 79 -7.39 -0.64 -4.08
CA SER A 79 -7.59 -1.77 -3.20
C SER A 79 -8.78 -2.61 -3.67
N GLU A 80 -8.60 -3.92 -3.78
CA GLU A 80 -9.68 -4.85 -4.12
C GLU A 80 -10.40 -5.38 -2.89
N GLY A 81 -9.90 -5.10 -1.70
CA GLY A 81 -10.60 -5.35 -0.44
C GLY A 81 -10.71 -6.79 0.01
N GLU A 82 -10.08 -7.75 -0.67
CA GLU A 82 -10.12 -9.16 -0.29
C GLU A 82 -9.04 -9.48 0.73
N THR A 83 -9.41 -10.19 1.81
CA THR A 83 -8.48 -10.57 2.87
C THR A 83 -8.23 -12.09 2.85
N ARG A 84 -6.96 -12.48 2.90
CA ARG A 84 -6.52 -13.87 2.98
C ARG A 84 -5.70 -14.04 4.25
N ILE A 85 -5.86 -15.18 4.92
CA ILE A 85 -5.17 -15.50 6.16
C ILE A 85 -4.38 -16.78 5.96
N TYR A 86 -3.08 -16.74 6.26
CA TYR A 86 -2.21 -17.92 6.21
C TYR A 86 -1.75 -18.28 7.62
N ASP A 87 -1.77 -19.58 7.90
CA ASP A 87 -1.27 -20.12 9.17
C ASP A 87 0.26 -20.24 9.10
N LEU A 88 0.93 -19.70 10.10
CA LEU A 88 2.39 -19.70 10.20
C LEU A 88 2.88 -20.55 11.37
N LEU A 89 2.00 -21.29 12.03
CA LEU A 89 2.32 -21.97 13.29
C LEU A 89 3.52 -22.93 13.16
N ASP A 90 3.57 -23.67 12.06
CA ASP A 90 4.61 -24.68 11.84
C ASP A 90 5.79 -24.17 11.00
N LEU A 91 5.82 -22.87 10.68
CA LEU A 91 6.88 -22.30 9.87
C LEU A 91 7.91 -21.57 10.73
N SER A 92 9.19 -21.85 10.47
CA SER A 92 10.30 -21.12 11.08
C SER A 92 10.77 -19.97 10.18
N GLU A 93 10.45 -20.02 8.89
CA GLU A 93 10.76 -18.95 7.95
C GLU A 93 9.85 -19.01 6.74
N PHE A 94 9.68 -17.88 6.08
CA PHE A 94 8.97 -17.79 4.80
C PHE A 94 9.42 -16.55 4.04
N GLN A 95 9.03 -16.47 2.78
CA GLN A 95 9.38 -15.36 1.91
C GLN A 95 8.14 -14.63 1.39
N ILE A 96 8.29 -13.33 1.25
CA ILE A 96 7.38 -12.45 0.51
C ILE A 96 8.18 -11.98 -0.70
N ALA A 97 7.77 -12.35 -1.89
CA ALA A 97 8.54 -12.07 -3.09
C ALA A 97 7.68 -12.09 -4.34
N SER A 98 8.26 -11.62 -5.45
CA SER A 98 7.62 -11.71 -6.76
C SER A 98 7.71 -13.11 -7.38
N GLN A 99 8.48 -13.99 -6.79
CA GLN A 99 8.70 -15.36 -7.26
C GLN A 99 7.54 -16.28 -6.86
N LYS A 100 7.19 -17.22 -7.72
CA LYS A 100 6.04 -18.11 -7.51
C LYS A 100 6.19 -19.08 -6.35
N ASP A 101 7.40 -19.40 -5.95
CA ASP A 101 7.69 -20.31 -4.85
C ASP A 101 7.68 -19.64 -3.47
N ALA A 102 7.51 -18.33 -3.42
CA ALA A 102 7.35 -17.62 -2.16
C ALA A 102 5.99 -17.97 -1.53
N LEU A 103 5.94 -18.01 -0.20
CA LEU A 103 4.67 -18.24 0.51
C LEU A 103 3.65 -17.17 0.15
N ILE A 104 4.11 -15.92 0.13
CA ILE A 104 3.29 -14.79 -0.26
C ILE A 104 3.90 -14.20 -1.54
N THR A 105 3.16 -14.29 -2.63
CA THR A 105 3.60 -13.77 -3.92
C THR A 105 2.97 -12.41 -4.16
N VAL A 106 3.79 -11.44 -4.52
CA VAL A 106 3.36 -10.07 -4.83
C VAL A 106 3.85 -9.69 -6.22
N ASP A 107 3.17 -8.73 -6.85
CA ASP A 107 3.51 -8.30 -8.21
C ASP A 107 4.70 -7.34 -8.26
N GLU A 108 5.06 -6.75 -7.13
CA GLU A 108 6.19 -5.83 -7.05
C GLU A 108 7.52 -6.60 -7.03
N ALA A 109 8.57 -5.97 -7.60
CA ALA A 109 9.91 -6.55 -7.62
C ALA A 109 10.56 -6.44 -6.25
N ILE A 110 10.17 -7.32 -5.34
CA ILE A 110 10.62 -7.33 -3.96
C ILE A 110 11.01 -8.74 -3.53
N GLU A 111 11.89 -8.82 -2.55
CA GLU A 111 12.27 -10.09 -1.92
C GLU A 111 12.55 -9.84 -0.44
N LEU A 112 11.66 -10.36 0.41
CA LEU A 112 11.75 -10.26 1.86
C LEU A 112 11.82 -11.66 2.46
N LEU A 113 12.73 -11.85 3.40
CA LEU A 113 12.86 -13.08 4.17
C LEU A 113 12.41 -12.83 5.60
N LEU A 114 11.48 -13.65 6.08
CA LEU A 114 11.00 -13.58 7.46
C LEU A 114 11.41 -14.84 8.21
N GLN A 115 12.09 -14.66 9.33
CA GLN A 115 12.59 -15.76 10.17
C GLN A 115 12.07 -15.58 11.58
N LYS A 116 11.53 -16.67 12.15
CA LYS A 116 10.96 -16.65 13.49
C LYS A 116 12.06 -16.79 14.54
N SER A 117 12.03 -15.88 15.52
CA SER A 117 12.96 -15.85 16.63
C SER A 117 12.21 -15.45 17.90
N GLN A 118 12.07 -16.36 18.87
CA GLN A 118 11.43 -16.10 20.17
C GLN A 118 10.03 -15.47 20.04
N ASN A 119 9.18 -16.05 19.21
CA ASN A 119 7.80 -15.57 18.91
C ASN A 119 7.74 -14.23 18.20
N GLN A 120 8.83 -13.77 17.66
CA GLN A 120 8.86 -12.57 16.83
C GLN A 120 9.41 -12.89 15.46
N TRP A 121 9.03 -12.11 14.48
CA TRP A 121 9.52 -12.26 13.12
C TRP A 121 10.64 -11.26 12.85
N ARG A 122 11.78 -11.75 12.41
CA ARG A 122 12.86 -10.92 11.90
C ARG A 122 12.72 -10.82 10.40
N LEU A 123 12.65 -9.59 9.91
CA LEU A 123 12.55 -9.32 8.49
C LEU A 123 13.91 -8.93 7.94
N THR A 124 14.31 -9.58 6.86
CA THR A 124 15.50 -9.21 6.09
C THR A 124 15.06 -8.82 4.68
N ARG A 125 15.40 -7.61 4.27
CA ARG A 125 15.13 -7.14 2.92
C ARG A 125 16.30 -7.53 2.02
N LEU A 126 16.03 -8.40 1.06
CA LEU A 126 17.03 -8.84 0.08
C LEU A 126 16.98 -7.99 -1.18
N LYS A 127 15.79 -7.49 -1.54
CA LYS A 127 15.59 -6.69 -2.75
C LYS A 127 14.29 -5.88 -2.63
N GLY A 128 14.29 -4.68 -3.23
CA GLY A 128 13.10 -3.87 -3.37
C GLY A 128 12.81 -2.97 -2.18
N THR A 129 11.69 -2.28 -2.24
CA THR A 129 11.25 -1.34 -1.21
C THR A 129 9.88 -1.72 -0.68
N PHE A 130 9.67 -1.46 0.61
CA PHE A 130 8.38 -1.67 1.25
C PHE A 130 8.16 -0.61 2.31
N TYR A 131 6.92 -0.49 2.76
CA TYR A 131 6.54 0.45 3.79
C TYR A 131 6.16 -0.31 5.06
N ARG A 132 6.58 0.19 6.19
CA ARG A 132 6.23 -0.35 7.50
C ARG A 132 5.45 0.71 8.26
N ASN A 133 4.22 0.37 8.65
CA ASN A 133 3.34 1.30 9.34
C ASN A 133 3.22 2.64 8.61
N ASN A 134 3.04 2.56 7.29
CA ASN A 134 2.84 3.68 6.36
C ASN A 134 4.09 4.54 6.11
N ARG A 135 5.27 4.11 6.57
CA ARG A 135 6.52 4.81 6.32
C ARG A 135 7.49 3.93 5.55
N LEU A 136 8.22 4.55 4.63
CA LEU A 136 9.23 3.85 3.85
C LEU A 136 10.28 3.27 4.80
N GLU A 137 10.52 1.96 4.68
CA GLU A 137 11.52 1.29 5.49
C GLU A 137 12.87 1.36 4.81
N VAL A 138 13.88 1.83 5.54
CA VAL A 138 15.23 2.02 5.00
C VAL A 138 16.24 1.01 5.54
N GLU A 139 15.91 0.28 6.61
CA GLU A 139 16.81 -0.72 7.20
C GLU A 139 16.65 -2.07 6.50
N ASP A 140 17.77 -2.78 6.30
CA ASP A 140 17.76 -4.09 5.65
C ASP A 140 17.33 -5.22 6.59
N GLN A 141 17.50 -5.04 7.89
CA GLN A 141 17.10 -6.01 8.90
C GLN A 141 16.38 -5.34 10.03
N GLN A 142 15.30 -5.95 10.50
CA GLN A 142 14.53 -5.42 11.61
C GLN A 142 13.70 -6.49 12.27
N LEU A 143 13.39 -6.28 13.54
CA LEU A 143 12.49 -7.14 14.30
C LEU A 143 11.09 -6.53 14.25
N LEU A 144 10.12 -7.32 13.80
CA LEU A 144 8.75 -6.87 13.67
C LEU A 144 7.99 -7.05 14.98
N ARG A 145 7.10 -6.10 15.27
CA ARG A 145 6.19 -6.17 16.41
C ARG A 145 4.86 -6.75 15.97
N PHE A 146 4.06 -7.23 16.94
CA PHE A 146 2.72 -7.72 16.65
C PHE A 146 1.88 -6.64 16.01
N GLY A 147 1.21 -7.01 14.93
CA GLY A 147 0.33 -6.11 14.24
C GLY A 147 1.04 -5.08 13.37
N ASP A 148 2.36 -5.17 13.22
CA ASP A 148 3.05 -4.34 12.25
C ASP A 148 2.48 -4.57 10.87
N GLU A 149 2.31 -3.49 10.14
CA GLU A 149 1.70 -3.49 8.83
C GLU A 149 2.76 -3.22 7.78
N LEU A 150 2.96 -4.19 6.89
CA LEU A 150 3.85 -4.05 5.75
C LEU A 150 3.01 -3.74 4.52
N SER A 151 3.45 -2.76 3.74
CA SER A 151 2.75 -2.39 2.52
C SER A 151 3.70 -2.46 1.34
N ILE A 152 3.26 -3.18 0.31
CA ILE A 152 4.01 -3.42 -0.91
C ILE A 152 3.07 -3.13 -2.07
N GLY A 153 3.23 -1.95 -2.69
CA GLY A 153 2.26 -1.51 -3.70
C GLY A 153 0.85 -1.48 -3.15
N GLY A 154 -0.09 -2.16 -3.79
CA GLY A 154 -1.48 -2.24 -3.36
C GLY A 154 -1.76 -3.32 -2.32
N VAL A 155 -0.74 -4.06 -1.87
CA VAL A 155 -0.90 -5.17 -0.93
C VAL A 155 -0.52 -4.72 0.47
N THR A 156 -1.39 -5.00 1.44
CA THR A 156 -1.16 -4.74 2.86
C THR A 156 -1.06 -6.05 3.60
N ILE A 157 -0.01 -6.21 4.40
CA ILE A 157 0.30 -7.43 5.12
C ILE A 157 0.41 -7.12 6.61
N LYS A 158 -0.41 -7.77 7.43
CA LYS A 158 -0.31 -7.71 8.89
C LYS A 158 0.26 -9.01 9.40
N LEU A 159 1.35 -8.92 10.13
CA LEU A 159 2.08 -10.10 10.59
C LEU A 159 1.89 -10.31 12.09
N TYR A 160 1.47 -11.54 12.45
CA TYR A 160 1.32 -12.02 13.81
C TYR A 160 2.21 -13.25 14.00
N PRO A 161 2.48 -13.70 15.24
CA PRO A 161 3.35 -14.85 15.44
C PRO A 161 2.88 -16.11 14.73
N ASP A 162 1.58 -16.36 14.73
CA ASP A 162 1.00 -17.61 14.26
C ASP A 162 0.28 -17.50 12.94
N GLU A 163 0.09 -16.28 12.42
CA GLU A 163 -0.65 -16.07 11.18
C GLU A 163 -0.28 -14.75 10.52
N VAL A 164 -0.54 -14.67 9.24
CA VAL A 164 -0.36 -13.45 8.45
C VAL A 164 -1.64 -13.14 7.70
N TRP A 165 -2.04 -11.88 7.73
CA TRP A 165 -3.23 -11.37 7.07
C TRP A 165 -2.79 -10.53 5.87
N ILE A 166 -3.36 -10.84 4.71
CA ILE A 166 -3.01 -10.16 3.45
C ILE A 166 -4.26 -9.57 2.84
N GLN A 167 -4.22 -8.30 2.52
CA GLN A 167 -5.31 -7.58 1.88
C GLN A 167 -4.81 -6.92 0.59
N GLY A 168 -5.55 -7.10 -0.47
CA GLY A 168 -5.22 -6.50 -1.75
C GLY A 168 -4.77 -7.40 -2.87
#